data_e53e258f6bdd3f5aef5b4c43eafaa7c3
#
_entry.id   e53e258f6bdd3f5aef5b4c43eafaa7c3
#
_cell.length_a   1.000
_cell.length_b   1.000
_cell.length_c   1.000
_cell.angle_alpha   90.00
_cell.angle_beta   90.00
_cell.angle_gamma   90.00
#
_symmetry.space_group_name_H-M   'P 1'
#
loop_
_entity.id
_entity.type
_entity.pdbx_description
1 polymer ?
#
loop_
_entity_poly.entity_id
_entity_poly.type
_entity_poly.pdbx_seq_one_letter_code
_entity_poly.pdbx_strand_id
1 'polypeptide(L)'
;VGKVIQTGANAYTLQFQLFDVFGRRQLVGYRMPASRGTMRGAAHRAADMIYEKLTGIKGVFGTKVAYVTAKQQGEGRLYSLVVSDQDGFNEHTIMESKDPIMSPAWSPDSRQLAYVSFEGSKSSIFVQTLRTGTRFKVSSKPGINGAPSFSPDGRKLVVTEGGIDGNLAIHVLDINSRQTTRLTTHRAIDTEGTWSPDGR
;
A
#
# COMPACT_ATOMS: atom_id res chain seq x y z
N VAL A 1 -17.12 7.34 -25.52
CA VAL A 1 -16.28 7.98 -26.56
C VAL A 1 -15.17 8.75 -25.83
N GLY A 2 -13.92 8.57 -26.29
CA GLY A 2 -12.77 9.26 -25.71
C GLY A 2 -11.83 9.81 -26.77
N LYS A 3 -11.08 10.86 -26.42
CA LYS A 3 -10.00 11.39 -27.26
C LYS A 3 -8.90 12.01 -26.41
N VAL A 4 -7.68 11.99 -26.94
CA VAL A 4 -6.52 12.70 -26.40
C VAL A 4 -6.20 13.85 -27.36
N ILE A 5 -6.13 15.06 -26.84
CA ILE A 5 -5.85 16.28 -27.61
C ILE A 5 -4.52 16.81 -27.11
N GLN A 6 -3.56 16.97 -28.01
CA GLN A 6 -2.31 17.64 -27.71
C GLN A 6 -2.56 19.17 -27.67
N THR A 7 -2.20 19.81 -26.58
CA THR A 7 -2.40 21.24 -26.34
C THR A 7 -1.07 22.01 -26.23
N GLY A 8 0.06 21.32 -26.26
CA GLY A 8 1.40 21.88 -26.22
C GLY A 8 2.46 20.78 -26.37
N ALA A 9 3.76 21.13 -26.30
CA ALA A 9 4.87 20.20 -26.53
C ALA A 9 4.84 18.98 -25.58
N ASN A 10 4.40 19.15 -24.33
CA ASN A 10 4.23 18.07 -23.34
C ASN A 10 2.91 18.21 -22.58
N ALA A 11 1.93 18.90 -23.17
CA ALA A 11 0.62 19.13 -22.59
C ALA A 11 -0.45 18.46 -23.44
N TYR A 12 -1.35 17.74 -22.76
CA TYR A 12 -2.46 17.02 -23.38
C TYR A 12 -3.73 17.25 -22.58
N THR A 13 -4.86 17.07 -23.24
CA THR A 13 -6.17 16.98 -22.61
C THR A 13 -6.78 15.62 -22.95
N LEU A 14 -7.01 14.81 -21.92
CA LEU A 14 -7.83 13.60 -22.04
C LEU A 14 -9.30 14.00 -21.88
N GLN A 15 -10.09 13.74 -22.90
CA GLN A 15 -11.54 13.95 -22.85
C GLN A 15 -12.25 12.62 -23.02
N PHE A 16 -13.28 12.36 -22.18
CA PHE A 16 -14.15 11.21 -22.38
C PHE A 16 -15.60 11.57 -22.07
N GLN A 17 -16.51 10.82 -22.69
CA GLN A 17 -17.95 10.89 -22.47
C GLN A 17 -18.51 9.47 -22.45
N LEU A 18 -19.33 9.16 -21.47
CA LEU A 18 -20.08 7.92 -21.35
C LEU A 18 -21.55 8.20 -21.67
N PHE A 19 -22.13 7.43 -22.58
CA PHE A 19 -23.52 7.54 -22.97
C PHE A 19 -24.28 6.26 -22.66
N ASP A 20 -25.49 6.41 -22.17
CA ASP A 20 -26.51 5.38 -22.18
C ASP A 20 -27.15 5.38 -23.58
N VAL A 21 -26.83 4.37 -24.36
CA VAL A 21 -27.30 4.25 -25.76
C VAL A 21 -28.81 4.04 -25.84
N PHE A 22 -29.37 3.28 -24.91
CA PHE A 22 -30.80 2.99 -24.84
C PHE A 22 -31.59 4.21 -24.34
N GLY A 23 -31.10 4.84 -23.26
CA GLY A 23 -31.70 6.02 -22.66
C GLY A 23 -31.38 7.31 -23.42
N ARG A 24 -30.54 7.26 -24.46
CA ARG A 24 -30.12 8.40 -25.31
C ARG A 24 -29.64 9.61 -24.50
N ARG A 25 -28.91 9.37 -23.42
CA ARG A 25 -28.44 10.42 -22.51
C ARG A 25 -26.97 10.25 -22.17
N GLN A 26 -26.30 11.37 -21.94
CA GLN A 26 -24.96 11.36 -21.41
C GLN A 26 -25.01 11.07 -19.91
N LEU A 27 -24.26 10.05 -19.46
CA LEU A 27 -24.14 9.65 -18.07
C LEU A 27 -23.05 10.43 -17.34
N VAL A 28 -21.91 10.64 -18.03
CA VAL A 28 -20.76 11.36 -17.48
C VAL A 28 -19.86 11.86 -18.62
N GLY A 29 -19.16 12.96 -18.39
CA GLY A 29 -18.16 13.48 -19.31
C GLY A 29 -17.21 14.42 -18.61
N TYR A 30 -15.91 14.25 -18.88
CA TYR A 30 -14.85 15.07 -18.27
C TYR A 30 -13.77 15.42 -19.28
N ARG A 31 -13.07 16.52 -18.95
CA ARG A 31 -11.81 16.90 -19.55
C ARG A 31 -10.75 17.00 -18.46
N MET A 32 -9.64 16.29 -18.63
CA MET A 32 -8.57 16.23 -17.64
C MET A 32 -7.26 16.64 -18.31
N PRO A 33 -6.56 17.64 -17.76
CA PRO A 33 -5.21 17.95 -18.23
C PRO A 33 -4.27 16.81 -17.88
N ALA A 34 -3.31 16.54 -18.76
CA ALA A 34 -2.27 15.54 -18.56
C ALA A 34 -0.98 15.98 -19.26
N SER A 35 0.14 15.45 -18.80
CA SER A 35 1.41 15.45 -19.51
C SER A 35 1.71 14.04 -20.01
N ARG A 36 2.78 13.85 -20.78
CA ARG A 36 3.23 12.52 -21.19
C ARG A 36 3.44 11.60 -19.96
N GLY A 37 4.03 12.12 -18.88
CA GLY A 37 4.29 11.34 -17.66
C GLY A 37 3.06 11.09 -16.78
N THR A 38 1.99 11.88 -16.91
CA THR A 38 0.77 11.74 -16.09
C THR A 38 -0.42 11.16 -16.86
N MET A 39 -0.24 10.82 -18.14
CA MET A 39 -1.32 10.33 -19.02
C MET A 39 -1.96 9.04 -18.51
N ARG A 40 -1.12 8.08 -18.04
CA ARG A 40 -1.64 6.83 -17.45
C ARG A 40 -2.53 7.10 -16.25
N GLY A 41 -2.06 7.95 -15.30
CA GLY A 41 -2.86 8.32 -14.14
C GLY A 41 -4.17 9.03 -14.51
N ALA A 42 -4.20 9.81 -15.61
CA ALA A 42 -5.43 10.40 -16.14
C ALA A 42 -6.36 9.32 -16.72
N ALA A 43 -5.80 8.33 -17.42
CA ALA A 43 -6.57 7.20 -17.96
C ALA A 43 -7.19 6.34 -16.84
N HIS A 44 -6.40 6.03 -15.78
CA HIS A 44 -6.90 5.29 -14.62
C HIS A 44 -8.02 6.05 -13.90
N ARG A 45 -7.89 7.36 -13.70
CA ARG A 45 -8.98 8.19 -13.15
C ARG A 45 -10.23 8.18 -14.01
N ALA A 46 -10.07 8.22 -15.36
CA ALA A 46 -11.22 8.09 -16.26
C ALA A 46 -11.90 6.73 -16.11
N ALA A 47 -11.13 5.66 -16.01
CA ALA A 47 -11.64 4.30 -15.75
C ALA A 47 -12.38 4.21 -14.41
N ASP A 48 -11.81 4.77 -13.32
CA ASP A 48 -12.47 4.84 -12.02
C ASP A 48 -13.83 5.55 -12.08
N MET A 49 -13.89 6.70 -12.75
CA MET A 49 -15.13 7.49 -12.89
C MET A 49 -16.18 6.75 -13.72
N ILE A 50 -15.77 6.07 -14.78
CA ILE A 50 -16.67 5.26 -15.62
C ILE A 50 -17.20 4.07 -14.82
N TYR A 51 -16.31 3.36 -14.12
CA TYR A 51 -16.66 2.19 -13.30
C TYR A 51 -17.66 2.57 -12.19
N GLU A 52 -17.36 3.64 -11.44
CA GLU A 52 -18.24 4.14 -10.39
C GLU A 52 -19.61 4.54 -10.93
N LYS A 53 -19.64 5.20 -12.11
CA LYS A 53 -20.91 5.60 -12.74
C LYS A 53 -21.76 4.41 -13.17
N LEU A 54 -21.15 3.32 -13.57
CA LEU A 54 -21.85 2.12 -14.05
C LEU A 54 -22.29 1.18 -12.92
N THR A 55 -21.47 1.10 -11.86
CA THR A 55 -21.66 0.08 -10.79
C THR A 55 -22.10 0.67 -9.45
N GLY A 56 -21.95 1.98 -9.26
CA GLY A 56 -22.13 2.64 -7.96
C GLY A 56 -20.97 2.36 -6.98
N ILE A 57 -19.94 1.62 -7.38
CA ILE A 57 -18.79 1.24 -6.57
C ILE A 57 -17.59 2.06 -7.02
N LYS A 58 -16.85 2.64 -6.07
CA LYS A 58 -15.63 3.39 -6.36
C LYS A 58 -14.60 2.52 -7.09
N GLY A 59 -14.04 3.03 -8.19
CA GLY A 59 -13.02 2.34 -8.96
C GLY A 59 -11.69 2.26 -8.18
N VAL A 60 -10.85 1.29 -8.58
CA VAL A 60 -9.53 1.04 -7.97
C VAL A 60 -8.38 1.08 -8.99
N PHE A 61 -8.65 1.51 -10.23
CA PHE A 61 -7.65 1.54 -11.30
C PHE A 61 -6.50 2.52 -11.04
N GLY A 62 -6.76 3.58 -10.25
CA GLY A 62 -5.76 4.55 -9.82
C GLY A 62 -4.99 4.15 -8.55
N THR A 63 -5.20 2.95 -8.01
CA THR A 63 -4.52 2.48 -6.80
C THR A 63 -3.12 1.91 -7.09
N LYS A 64 -2.37 1.66 -6.01
CA LYS A 64 -1.03 1.06 -6.07
C LYS A 64 -0.97 -0.23 -5.28
N VAL A 65 -0.04 -1.10 -5.68
CA VAL A 65 0.25 -2.35 -5.00
C VAL A 65 1.66 -2.27 -4.42
N ALA A 66 1.84 -2.71 -3.17
CA ALA A 66 3.14 -2.94 -2.58
C ALA A 66 3.36 -4.45 -2.45
N TYR A 67 4.51 -4.92 -2.89
CA TYR A 67 4.86 -6.34 -2.85
C TYR A 67 6.36 -6.53 -2.67
N VAL A 68 6.75 -7.75 -2.30
CA VAL A 68 8.15 -8.13 -2.16
C VAL A 68 8.52 -9.11 -3.26
N THR A 69 9.63 -8.85 -3.92
CA THR A 69 10.27 -9.81 -4.85
C THR A 69 11.53 -10.39 -4.20
N ALA A 70 11.84 -11.63 -4.54
CA ALA A 70 13.09 -12.28 -4.16
C ALA A 70 13.76 -12.85 -5.41
N LYS A 71 14.96 -12.35 -5.72
CA LYS A 71 15.75 -12.79 -6.87
C LYS A 71 17.02 -13.48 -6.39
N GLN A 72 17.42 -14.57 -7.06
CA GLN A 72 18.71 -15.22 -6.80
C GLN A 72 19.85 -14.27 -7.17
N GLN A 73 20.79 -14.07 -6.26
CA GLN A 73 21.97 -13.23 -6.45
C GLN A 73 23.20 -13.97 -5.87
N GLY A 74 23.97 -14.63 -6.73
CA GLY A 74 25.04 -15.52 -6.29
C GLY A 74 24.51 -16.67 -5.44
N GLU A 75 25.14 -16.92 -4.29
CA GLU A 75 24.69 -17.93 -3.33
C GLU A 75 23.52 -17.48 -2.42
N GLY A 76 23.15 -16.18 -2.45
CA GLY A 76 22.10 -15.60 -1.64
C GLY A 76 20.89 -15.15 -2.45
N ARG A 77 19.99 -14.42 -1.78
CA ARG A 77 18.84 -13.77 -2.40
C ARG A 77 18.88 -12.28 -2.15
N LEU A 78 18.42 -11.52 -3.13
CA LEU A 78 18.11 -10.10 -2.98
C LEU A 78 16.59 -9.96 -2.87
N TYR A 79 16.13 -9.39 -1.78
CA TYR A 79 14.74 -9.05 -1.53
C TYR A 79 14.53 -7.58 -1.86
N SER A 80 13.49 -7.27 -2.62
CA SER A 80 13.16 -5.90 -2.97
C SER A 80 11.70 -5.61 -2.58
N LEU A 81 11.48 -4.59 -1.77
CA LEU A 81 10.15 -4.01 -1.53
C LEU A 81 9.84 -3.07 -2.69
N VAL A 82 8.79 -3.36 -3.42
CA VAL A 82 8.41 -2.68 -4.67
C VAL A 82 7.01 -2.10 -4.54
N VAL A 83 6.81 -0.93 -5.13
CA VAL A 83 5.49 -0.32 -5.34
C VAL A 83 5.27 -0.15 -6.83
N SER A 84 4.12 -0.55 -7.33
CA SER A 84 3.70 -0.34 -8.72
C SER A 84 2.28 0.22 -8.79
N ASP A 85 1.86 0.64 -9.97
CA ASP A 85 0.43 0.79 -10.29
C ASP A 85 -0.25 -0.59 -10.20
N GLN A 86 -1.56 -0.61 -10.00
CA GLN A 86 -2.29 -1.86 -9.77
C GLN A 86 -2.21 -2.86 -10.94
N ASP A 87 -1.83 -2.40 -12.13
CA ASP A 87 -1.62 -3.20 -13.33
C ASP A 87 -0.15 -3.64 -13.53
N GLY A 88 0.71 -3.42 -12.53
CA GLY A 88 2.13 -3.78 -12.54
C GLY A 88 3.04 -2.79 -13.26
N PHE A 89 2.51 -1.66 -13.78
CA PHE A 89 3.33 -0.65 -14.41
C PHE A 89 3.93 0.34 -13.39
N ASN A 90 4.92 1.14 -13.80
CA ASN A 90 5.61 2.12 -12.94
C ASN A 90 6.17 1.51 -11.65
N GLU A 91 6.87 0.39 -11.77
CA GLU A 91 7.56 -0.22 -10.64
C GLU A 91 8.63 0.71 -10.08
N HIS A 92 8.62 0.88 -8.77
CA HIS A 92 9.62 1.61 -8.00
C HIS A 92 10.09 0.75 -6.84
N THR A 93 11.38 0.44 -6.82
CA THR A 93 12.00 -0.21 -5.67
C THR A 93 12.11 0.79 -4.52
N ILE A 94 11.47 0.47 -3.41
CA ILE A 94 11.44 1.29 -2.20
C ILE A 94 12.64 0.97 -1.30
N MET A 95 13.02 -0.30 -1.26
CA MET A 95 14.12 -0.80 -0.45
C MET A 95 14.62 -2.14 -0.99
N GLU A 96 15.90 -2.42 -0.81
CA GLU A 96 16.53 -3.72 -1.09
C GLU A 96 17.27 -4.23 0.15
N SER A 97 17.30 -5.54 0.33
CA SER A 97 18.01 -6.21 1.42
C SER A 97 18.46 -7.61 1.01
N LYS A 98 19.57 -8.07 1.57
CA LYS A 98 19.98 -9.48 1.50
C LYS A 98 19.22 -10.36 2.50
N ASP A 99 18.61 -9.74 3.50
CA ASP A 99 17.76 -10.40 4.48
C ASP A 99 16.29 -10.28 4.06
N PRO A 100 15.42 -11.22 4.44
CA PRO A 100 14.01 -11.21 4.07
C PRO A 100 13.30 -9.90 4.45
N ILE A 101 12.42 -9.47 3.55
CA ILE A 101 11.43 -8.42 3.77
C ILE A 101 10.06 -9.07 3.62
N MET A 102 9.09 -8.74 4.49
CA MET A 102 7.78 -9.40 4.51
C MET A 102 6.66 -8.43 4.89
N SER A 103 5.42 -8.83 4.62
CA SER A 103 4.19 -8.22 5.12
C SER A 103 4.13 -6.70 4.94
N PRO A 104 4.25 -6.17 3.71
CA PRO A 104 4.06 -4.73 3.48
C PRO A 104 2.60 -4.35 3.72
N ALA A 105 2.38 -3.22 4.41
CA ALA A 105 1.08 -2.65 4.69
C ALA A 105 1.07 -1.15 4.41
N TRP A 106 0.02 -0.67 3.74
CA TRP A 106 -0.17 0.74 3.41
C TRP A 106 -0.73 1.53 4.59
N SER A 107 -0.20 2.74 4.79
CA SER A 107 -0.91 3.73 5.62
C SER A 107 -2.20 4.18 4.92
N PRO A 108 -3.25 4.59 5.68
CA PRO A 108 -4.54 5.00 5.10
C PRO A 108 -4.43 6.16 4.11
N ASP A 109 -3.46 7.06 4.30
CA ASP A 109 -3.19 8.19 3.41
C ASP A 109 -2.28 7.83 2.21
N SER A 110 -1.88 6.57 2.09
CA SER A 110 -0.99 6.04 1.05
C SER A 110 0.38 6.72 0.96
N ARG A 111 0.85 7.33 2.05
CA ARG A 111 2.15 8.03 2.10
C ARG A 111 3.26 7.20 2.72
N GLN A 112 2.89 6.17 3.48
CA GLN A 112 3.84 5.32 4.21
C GLN A 112 3.57 3.84 3.94
N LEU A 113 4.61 3.04 4.10
CA LEU A 113 4.54 1.59 4.20
C LEU A 113 5.09 1.14 5.54
N ALA A 114 4.37 0.26 6.23
CA ALA A 114 4.92 -0.57 7.27
C ALA A 114 5.34 -1.90 6.67
N TYR A 115 6.43 -2.49 7.14
CA TYR A 115 6.91 -3.79 6.69
C TYR A 115 7.81 -4.45 7.73
N VAL A 116 7.97 -5.75 7.62
CA VAL A 116 8.92 -6.53 8.42
C VAL A 116 10.24 -6.64 7.67
N SER A 117 11.36 -6.40 8.37
CA SER A 117 12.71 -6.65 7.84
C SER A 117 13.49 -7.51 8.84
N PHE A 118 14.28 -8.44 8.30
CA PHE A 118 15.17 -9.31 9.06
C PHE A 118 16.63 -8.81 9.06
N GLU A 119 16.86 -7.57 8.68
CA GLU A 119 18.19 -6.98 8.79
C GLU A 119 18.69 -7.05 10.24
N GLY A 120 19.92 -7.54 10.43
CA GLY A 120 20.48 -7.78 11.75
C GLY A 120 19.98 -9.08 12.43
N SER A 121 19.53 -10.07 11.63
CA SER A 121 19.16 -11.43 12.04
C SER A 121 17.94 -11.54 12.98
N LYS A 122 17.17 -10.47 13.15
CA LYS A 122 15.93 -10.45 13.93
C LYS A 122 14.83 -9.72 13.18
N SER A 123 13.61 -10.24 13.28
CA SER A 123 12.47 -9.54 12.71
C SER A 123 12.25 -8.20 13.41
N SER A 124 12.10 -7.15 12.64
CA SER A 124 11.78 -5.81 13.13
C SER A 124 10.75 -5.17 12.21
N ILE A 125 9.86 -4.37 12.79
CA ILE A 125 8.86 -3.63 12.01
C ILE A 125 9.37 -2.22 11.77
N PHE A 126 9.36 -1.81 10.51
CA PHE A 126 9.72 -0.48 10.06
C PHE A 126 8.50 0.24 9.49
N VAL A 127 8.49 1.56 9.63
CA VAL A 127 7.60 2.46 8.89
C VAL A 127 8.47 3.36 8.02
N GLN A 128 8.16 3.43 6.74
CA GLN A 128 8.91 4.20 5.74
C GLN A 128 8.00 5.19 5.02
N THR A 129 8.44 6.45 4.94
CA THR A 129 7.77 7.48 4.17
C THR A 129 8.21 7.40 2.71
N LEU A 130 7.28 7.15 1.78
CA LEU A 130 7.58 6.88 0.38
C LEU A 130 8.25 8.07 -0.33
N ARG A 131 7.81 9.29 -0.05
CA ARG A 131 8.33 10.50 -0.70
C ARG A 131 9.77 10.80 -0.36
N THR A 132 10.20 10.56 0.87
CA THR A 132 11.54 10.90 1.37
C THR A 132 12.48 9.72 1.46
N GLY A 133 11.95 8.49 1.43
CA GLY A 133 12.69 7.27 1.72
C GLY A 133 13.09 7.11 3.19
N THR A 134 12.76 8.09 4.04
CA THR A 134 13.08 8.04 5.47
C THR A 134 12.30 6.91 6.13
N ARG A 135 13.01 6.04 6.84
CA ARG A 135 12.41 4.93 7.59
C ARG A 135 12.87 4.93 9.05
N PHE A 136 12.02 4.43 9.90
CA PHE A 136 12.34 4.24 11.32
C PHE A 136 11.75 2.93 11.84
N LYS A 137 12.45 2.33 12.79
CA LYS A 137 12.05 1.09 13.42
C LYS A 137 11.02 1.39 14.50
N VAL A 138 9.85 0.73 14.44
CA VAL A 138 8.78 0.89 15.42
C VAL A 138 8.70 -0.26 16.41
N SER A 139 9.11 -1.48 16.01
CA SER A 139 9.22 -2.63 16.90
C SER A 139 10.43 -3.49 16.57
N SER A 140 11.11 -3.98 17.62
CA SER A 140 12.20 -4.96 17.52
C SER A 140 12.35 -5.73 18.85
N LYS A 141 11.25 -6.15 19.42
CA LYS A 141 11.22 -6.90 20.69
C LYS A 141 11.87 -8.28 20.52
N PRO A 142 12.32 -8.91 21.62
CA PRO A 142 12.72 -10.30 21.58
C PRO A 142 11.61 -11.19 20.98
N GLY A 143 11.99 -12.19 20.20
CA GLY A 143 11.06 -13.06 19.50
C GLY A 143 10.62 -12.50 18.13
N ILE A 144 9.41 -12.81 17.72
CA ILE A 144 8.86 -12.44 16.42
C ILE A 144 8.19 -11.06 16.49
N ASN A 145 8.48 -10.23 15.50
CA ASN A 145 7.78 -8.97 15.24
C ASN A 145 7.26 -9.03 13.81
N GLY A 146 5.95 -9.01 13.62
CA GLY A 146 5.38 -9.32 12.31
C GLY A 146 4.00 -8.75 12.05
N ALA A 147 3.52 -8.97 10.83
CA ALA A 147 2.18 -8.70 10.34
C ALA A 147 1.62 -7.31 10.74
N PRO A 148 2.30 -6.20 10.39
CA PRO A 148 1.80 -4.87 10.71
C PRO A 148 0.56 -4.53 9.85
N SER A 149 -0.44 -3.90 10.48
CA SER A 149 -1.57 -3.30 9.76
C SER A 149 -1.92 -1.95 10.40
N PHE A 150 -2.06 -0.90 9.59
CA PHE A 150 -2.34 0.44 10.08
C PHE A 150 -3.78 0.58 10.57
N SER A 151 -3.96 1.32 11.67
CA SER A 151 -5.27 1.81 12.07
C SER A 151 -5.83 2.79 11.04
N PRO A 152 -7.16 2.95 10.94
CA PRO A 152 -7.78 3.88 9.98
C PRO A 152 -7.34 5.34 10.12
N ASP A 153 -6.91 5.75 11.30
CA ASP A 153 -6.36 7.09 11.55
C ASP A 153 -4.85 7.21 11.28
N GLY A 154 -4.18 6.08 10.96
CA GLY A 154 -2.75 6.01 10.65
C GLY A 154 -1.81 6.22 11.84
N ARG A 155 -2.32 6.27 13.07
CA ARG A 155 -1.50 6.54 14.28
C ARG A 155 -0.98 5.28 14.95
N LYS A 156 -1.61 4.16 14.73
CA LYS A 156 -1.29 2.88 15.36
C LYS A 156 -1.07 1.78 14.33
N LEU A 157 -0.39 0.75 14.75
CA LEU A 157 -0.33 -0.52 14.03
C LEU A 157 -0.93 -1.61 14.94
N VAL A 158 -1.71 -2.51 14.39
CA VAL A 158 -1.86 -3.83 14.97
C VAL A 158 -0.72 -4.69 14.46
N VAL A 159 -0.09 -5.44 15.35
CA VAL A 159 1.12 -6.22 15.06
C VAL A 159 1.04 -7.57 15.76
N THR A 160 1.75 -8.56 15.20
CA THR A 160 2.02 -9.82 15.89
C THR A 160 3.36 -9.71 16.59
N GLU A 161 3.38 -9.92 17.91
CA GLU A 161 4.62 -9.97 18.68
C GLU A 161 4.69 -11.29 19.47
N GLY A 162 5.87 -11.93 19.43
CA GLY A 162 6.14 -13.14 20.19
C GLY A 162 6.99 -12.85 21.43
N GLY A 163 6.61 -13.41 22.58
CA GLY A 163 7.42 -13.39 23.78
C GLY A 163 8.56 -14.41 23.74
N ILE A 164 9.40 -14.41 24.81
CA ILE A 164 10.48 -15.38 25.01
C ILE A 164 9.90 -16.80 25.17
N ASP A 165 8.66 -16.91 25.60
CA ASP A 165 7.89 -18.15 25.72
C ASP A 165 7.44 -18.74 24.38
N GLY A 166 7.73 -18.06 23.25
CA GLY A 166 7.36 -18.49 21.90
C GLY A 166 5.89 -18.30 21.56
N ASN A 167 5.06 -17.76 22.46
CA ASN A 167 3.66 -17.51 22.20
C ASN A 167 3.48 -16.21 21.39
N LEU A 168 2.84 -16.30 20.22
CA LEU A 168 2.51 -15.16 19.39
C LEU A 168 1.16 -14.58 19.82
N ALA A 169 1.11 -13.27 19.97
CA ALA A 169 -0.10 -12.56 20.36
C ALA A 169 -0.27 -11.27 19.55
N ILE A 170 -1.51 -10.81 19.47
CA ILE A 170 -1.84 -9.54 18.84
C ILE A 170 -1.61 -8.39 19.82
N HIS A 171 -0.91 -7.38 19.32
CA HIS A 171 -0.65 -6.15 20.06
C HIS A 171 -1.08 -4.92 19.24
N VAL A 172 -1.45 -3.87 19.94
CA VAL A 172 -1.57 -2.52 19.34
C VAL A 172 -0.32 -1.74 19.69
N LEU A 173 0.34 -1.21 18.69
CA LEU A 173 1.56 -0.39 18.79
C LEU A 173 1.23 1.05 18.38
N ASP A 174 1.50 2.00 19.26
CA ASP A 174 1.48 3.42 18.93
C ASP A 174 2.79 3.80 18.20
N ILE A 175 2.66 4.34 16.99
CA ILE A 175 3.79 4.59 16.09
C ILE A 175 4.75 5.65 16.66
N ASN A 176 4.23 6.66 17.35
CA ASN A 176 5.03 7.76 17.87
C ASN A 176 5.72 7.40 19.17
N SER A 177 4.98 6.89 20.14
CA SER A 177 5.52 6.52 21.46
C SER A 177 6.23 5.16 21.46
N ARG A 178 5.97 4.31 20.44
CA ARG A 178 6.47 2.92 20.32
C ARG A 178 6.02 2.01 21.48
N GLN A 179 5.00 2.43 22.21
CA GLN A 179 4.41 1.61 23.25
C GLN A 179 3.45 0.59 22.64
N THR A 180 3.45 -0.61 23.21
CA THR A 180 2.56 -1.68 22.79
C THR A 180 1.62 -2.09 23.90
N THR A 181 0.39 -2.39 23.51
CA THR A 181 -0.62 -2.99 24.40
C THR A 181 -1.03 -4.33 23.83
N ARG A 182 -0.90 -5.39 24.62
CA ARG A 182 -1.33 -6.74 24.25
C ARG A 182 -2.85 -6.82 24.24
N LEU A 183 -3.44 -7.35 23.17
CA LEU A 183 -4.87 -7.57 23.05
C LEU A 183 -5.31 -9.00 23.37
N THR A 184 -4.53 -9.98 22.89
CA THR A 184 -4.88 -11.40 23.09
C THR A 184 -4.02 -12.02 24.20
N THR A 185 -4.67 -12.71 25.15
CA THR A 185 -4.01 -13.18 26.38
C THR A 185 -4.03 -14.70 26.58
N HIS A 186 -4.70 -15.44 25.71
CA HIS A 186 -4.71 -16.91 25.78
C HIS A 186 -3.41 -17.54 25.24
N ARG A 187 -3.27 -18.86 25.39
CA ARG A 187 -2.05 -19.59 25.01
C ARG A 187 -1.96 -20.02 23.55
N ALA A 188 -3.00 -19.76 22.74
CA ALA A 188 -2.97 -20.06 21.32
C ALA A 188 -2.09 -19.04 20.57
N ILE A 189 -1.69 -19.41 19.35
CA ILE A 189 -0.97 -18.53 18.43
C ILE A 189 -1.97 -17.62 17.74
N ASP A 190 -1.80 -16.31 17.89
CA ASP A 190 -2.59 -15.29 17.22
C ASP A 190 -1.68 -14.46 16.32
N THR A 191 -2.06 -14.38 15.05
CA THR A 191 -1.29 -13.65 14.02
C THR A 191 -2.23 -12.87 13.10
N GLU A 192 -1.65 -11.93 12.32
CA GLU A 192 -2.31 -11.25 11.23
C GLU A 192 -3.58 -10.47 11.63
N GLY A 193 -3.52 -9.78 12.77
CA GLY A 193 -4.61 -8.88 13.19
C GLY A 193 -4.85 -7.78 12.16
N THR A 194 -6.11 -7.40 11.99
CA THR A 194 -6.52 -6.28 11.13
C THR A 194 -7.51 -5.38 11.85
N TRP A 195 -7.59 -4.13 11.44
CA TRP A 195 -8.52 -3.16 11.98
C TRP A 195 -9.88 -3.24 11.29
N SER A 196 -10.94 -3.02 12.05
CA SER A 196 -12.23 -2.68 11.48
C SER A 196 -12.19 -1.28 10.85
N PRO A 197 -13.05 -0.97 9.86
CA PRO A 197 -13.04 0.33 9.19
C PRO A 197 -13.28 1.53 10.13
N ASP A 198 -13.96 1.31 11.25
CA ASP A 198 -14.24 2.33 12.28
C ASP A 198 -13.13 2.43 13.36
N GLY A 199 -12.09 1.60 13.28
CA GLY A 199 -10.93 1.63 14.17
C GLY A 199 -11.16 1.03 15.56
N ARG A 200 -12.15 0.14 15.71
CA ARG A 200 -12.54 -0.51 16.97
C ARG A 200 -12.16 -1.98 17.00
#